data_9964494d75250dd4aca1afd1b948af6e
#
_entry.id   9964494d75250dd4aca1afd1b948af6e
#
_cell.length_a   1.000
_cell.length_b   1.000
_cell.length_c   1.000
_cell.angle_alpha   90.00
_cell.angle_beta   90.00
_cell.angle_gamma   90.00
#
_symmetry.space_group_name_H-M   'P 1'
#
loop_
_entity.id
_entity.type
_entity.pdbx_description
1 polymer ?
#
loop_
_entity_poly.entity_id
_entity_poly.type
_entity_poly.pdbx_seq_one_letter_code
_entity_poly.pdbx_strand_id
1 'polypeptide(L)'
;MMTVYTALWGKRHWQSTTLLPEPSYHEKIFIGGQGVPIFGLVAIPENAHSTIIGTYGITGELETEWFLRVLGRKAYAQGYAVVLFDWRAHGKTAELSPTLTSDGLYEGEDFVRIAAAVKAMGCPDKFWFTGYSLGGQLALWAVKVADEVIREHEDLGLEDSDIGGGMVICPSLDSERSLSYLVTKPFGRYLEAGIAQNLKKLAWRIHDAHPGSIDPEAIERANSIWGFDNELVIKRLGFPSVEAYYQASSALQILPQISKPTLILYAADDPLFDPSIIPELEEACDRNPAIDLLLTQYGGHVGYLSSKECQRQVNDSDPWWAWNRVLQWLEEKRIG
;
A
#
# COMPACT_ATOMS: atom_id res chain seq x y z
N MET A 1 -9.53 19.28 -1.99
CA MET A 1 -10.35 19.30 -3.25
C MET A 1 -9.77 18.34 -4.29
N MET A 2 -8.44 18.25 -4.43
CA MET A 2 -7.74 17.36 -5.37
C MET A 2 -8.10 15.88 -5.16
N THR A 3 -8.05 15.37 -3.93
CA THR A 3 -8.40 13.98 -3.55
C THR A 3 -9.74 13.51 -4.13
N VAL A 4 -10.82 14.27 -3.88
CA VAL A 4 -12.18 13.91 -4.37
C VAL A 4 -12.26 14.03 -5.89
N TYR A 5 -11.68 15.09 -6.45
CA TYR A 5 -11.68 15.28 -7.90
C TYR A 5 -10.96 14.11 -8.60
N THR A 6 -9.77 13.73 -8.13
CA THR A 6 -9.02 12.61 -8.72
C THR A 6 -9.74 11.28 -8.56
N ALA A 7 -10.31 11.02 -7.39
CA ALA A 7 -11.07 9.79 -7.17
C ALA A 7 -12.25 9.66 -8.14
N LEU A 8 -13.02 10.73 -8.34
CA LEU A 8 -14.20 10.72 -9.22
C LEU A 8 -13.82 10.79 -10.71
N TRP A 9 -12.93 11.72 -11.07
CA TRP A 9 -12.50 11.91 -12.45
C TRP A 9 -11.59 10.75 -12.91
N GLY A 10 -10.62 10.36 -12.09
CA GLY A 10 -9.69 9.28 -12.38
C GLY A 10 -10.43 7.97 -12.63
N LYS A 11 -11.33 7.58 -11.74
CA LYS A 11 -12.14 6.36 -11.89
C LYS A 11 -12.88 6.30 -13.24
N ARG A 12 -13.30 7.44 -13.76
CA ARG A 12 -14.04 7.49 -15.04
C ARG A 12 -13.16 7.57 -16.28
N HIS A 13 -11.95 8.11 -16.15
CA HIS A 13 -11.13 8.49 -17.31
C HIS A 13 -9.77 7.80 -17.39
N TRP A 14 -9.36 7.01 -16.38
CA TRP A 14 -8.03 6.43 -16.35
C TRP A 14 -7.70 5.57 -17.57
N GLN A 15 -8.67 4.80 -18.08
CA GLN A 15 -8.46 3.95 -19.26
C GLN A 15 -8.22 4.77 -20.53
N SER A 16 -8.97 5.87 -20.72
CA SER A 16 -8.79 6.74 -21.87
C SER A 16 -7.58 7.67 -21.75
N THR A 17 -7.06 7.85 -20.55
CA THR A 17 -5.92 8.72 -20.26
C THR A 17 -4.60 7.93 -20.20
N THR A 18 -4.65 6.65 -19.84
CA THR A 18 -3.52 5.73 -19.85
C THR A 18 -3.61 4.85 -21.09
N LEU A 19 -2.99 5.28 -22.18
CA LEU A 19 -3.09 4.61 -23.50
C LEU A 19 -2.30 3.29 -23.59
N LEU A 20 -1.51 2.97 -22.56
CA LEU A 20 -0.77 1.70 -22.48
C LEU A 20 -1.73 0.53 -22.28
N PRO A 21 -1.50 -0.62 -22.92
CA PRO A 21 -2.37 -1.79 -22.78
C PRO A 21 -2.32 -2.36 -21.36
N GLU A 22 -3.40 -3.00 -20.96
CA GLU A 22 -3.44 -3.78 -19.73
C GLU A 22 -2.51 -4.99 -19.86
N PRO A 23 -1.63 -5.24 -18.89
CA PRO A 23 -0.85 -6.47 -18.86
C PRO A 23 -1.73 -7.71 -18.82
N SER A 24 -1.28 -8.81 -19.45
CA SER A 24 -1.95 -10.11 -19.33
C SER A 24 -1.61 -10.72 -17.98
N TYR A 25 -2.44 -10.45 -17.00
CA TYR A 25 -2.25 -10.97 -15.65
C TYR A 25 -2.66 -12.45 -15.52
N HIS A 26 -1.86 -13.18 -14.77
CA HIS A 26 -2.18 -14.52 -14.26
C HIS A 26 -2.57 -14.44 -12.80
N GLU A 27 -3.72 -15.00 -12.44
CA GLU A 27 -4.15 -15.11 -11.04
C GLU A 27 -3.30 -16.13 -10.30
N LYS A 28 -2.93 -15.80 -9.06
CA LYS A 28 -2.17 -16.67 -8.15
C LYS A 28 -2.70 -16.55 -6.72
N ILE A 29 -2.57 -17.63 -5.98
CA ILE A 29 -2.71 -17.63 -4.53
C ILE A 29 -1.32 -17.87 -3.98
N PHE A 30 -0.81 -16.89 -3.24
CA PHE A 30 0.45 -16.95 -2.51
C PHE A 30 0.20 -17.41 -1.10
N ILE A 31 1.23 -17.90 -0.43
CA ILE A 31 1.20 -18.19 1.00
C ILE A 31 2.03 -17.13 1.70
N GLY A 32 1.35 -16.24 2.38
CA GLY A 32 1.95 -15.17 3.20
C GLY A 32 2.45 -15.66 4.56
N GLY A 33 2.83 -14.74 5.39
CA GLY A 33 3.22 -15.00 6.77
C GLY A 33 2.13 -15.76 7.53
N GLN A 34 2.53 -16.63 8.45
CA GLN A 34 1.61 -17.48 9.24
C GLN A 34 0.71 -18.40 8.37
N GLY A 35 1.11 -18.65 7.12
CA GLY A 35 0.36 -19.53 6.21
C GLY A 35 -0.91 -18.91 5.63
N VAL A 36 -1.08 -17.59 5.68
CA VAL A 36 -2.27 -16.89 5.16
C VAL A 36 -2.28 -16.92 3.64
N PRO A 37 -3.33 -17.46 2.98
CA PRO A 37 -3.47 -17.41 1.54
C PRO A 37 -3.77 -15.97 1.09
N ILE A 38 -2.98 -15.47 0.13
CA ILE A 38 -3.03 -14.12 -0.42
C ILE A 38 -3.31 -14.20 -1.92
N PHE A 39 -4.39 -13.60 -2.38
CA PHE A 39 -4.69 -13.52 -3.81
C PHE A 39 -3.87 -12.44 -4.49
N GLY A 40 -3.34 -12.74 -5.68
CA GLY A 40 -2.63 -11.74 -6.47
C GLY A 40 -2.66 -12.01 -7.97
N LEU A 41 -2.19 -11.01 -8.69
CA LEU A 41 -2.08 -10.94 -10.15
C LEU A 41 -0.62 -10.78 -10.53
N VAL A 42 -0.12 -11.59 -11.46
CA VAL A 42 1.27 -11.57 -11.93
C VAL A 42 1.32 -11.35 -13.42
N ALA A 43 2.13 -10.40 -13.89
CA ALA A 43 2.42 -10.19 -15.29
C ALA A 43 3.93 -9.99 -15.50
N ILE A 44 4.54 -10.76 -16.41
CA ILE A 44 5.97 -10.76 -16.69
C ILE A 44 6.18 -10.40 -18.16
N PRO A 45 6.78 -9.24 -18.51
CA PRO A 45 7.16 -8.94 -19.89
C PRO A 45 8.38 -9.78 -20.32
N GLU A 46 8.54 -9.99 -21.63
CA GLU A 46 9.63 -10.84 -22.19
C GLU A 46 11.03 -10.42 -21.71
N ASN A 47 11.28 -9.12 -21.56
CA ASN A 47 12.58 -8.59 -21.16
C ASN A 47 12.48 -7.92 -19.78
N ALA A 48 11.82 -8.56 -18.83
CA ALA A 48 11.73 -8.05 -17.49
C ALA A 48 13.12 -7.94 -16.84
N HIS A 49 13.38 -6.81 -16.17
CA HIS A 49 14.68 -6.54 -15.52
C HIS A 49 14.59 -6.39 -14.00
N SER A 50 13.41 -6.12 -13.47
CA SER A 50 13.11 -6.02 -12.04
C SER A 50 11.64 -6.32 -11.80
N THR A 51 11.25 -6.53 -10.57
CA THR A 51 9.88 -6.88 -10.18
C THR A 51 9.32 -5.85 -9.21
N ILE A 52 8.14 -5.32 -9.51
CA ILE A 52 7.38 -4.45 -8.60
C ILE A 52 6.27 -5.26 -7.96
N ILE A 53 6.21 -5.26 -6.62
CA ILE A 53 5.16 -5.90 -5.83
C ILE A 53 4.36 -4.80 -5.14
N GLY A 54 3.07 -4.70 -5.42
CA GLY A 54 2.28 -3.58 -4.97
C GLY A 54 0.88 -3.91 -4.48
N THR A 55 0.40 -3.05 -3.57
CA THR A 55 -0.96 -3.10 -3.07
C THR A 55 -1.56 -1.70 -2.87
N TYR A 56 -2.79 -1.64 -2.42
CA TYR A 56 -3.64 -0.45 -2.36
C TYR A 56 -4.01 -0.08 -0.92
N GLY A 57 -4.70 1.05 -0.77
CA GLY A 57 -5.15 1.57 0.51
C GLY A 57 -6.34 0.82 1.13
N ILE A 58 -6.74 1.28 2.32
CA ILE A 58 -7.84 0.70 3.10
C ILE A 58 -9.14 0.58 2.27
N THR A 59 -9.86 -0.51 2.46
CA THR A 59 -11.15 -0.84 1.78
C THR A 59 -11.09 -0.99 0.26
N GLY A 60 -9.90 -1.03 -0.34
CA GLY A 60 -9.72 -1.35 -1.76
C GLY A 60 -9.89 -2.83 -2.08
N GLU A 61 -9.88 -3.15 -3.37
CA GLU A 61 -9.80 -4.50 -3.92
C GLU A 61 -9.25 -4.45 -5.35
N LEU A 62 -8.43 -5.42 -5.76
CA LEU A 62 -7.75 -5.39 -7.07
C LEU A 62 -8.69 -5.21 -8.26
N GLU A 63 -9.91 -5.72 -8.15
CA GLU A 63 -10.89 -5.65 -9.23
C GLU A 63 -11.27 -4.20 -9.58
N THR A 64 -11.34 -3.32 -8.58
CA THR A 64 -11.80 -1.94 -8.73
C THR A 64 -10.70 -0.89 -8.57
N GLU A 65 -9.49 -1.27 -8.15
CA GLU A 65 -8.39 -0.33 -7.89
C GLU A 65 -7.69 0.16 -9.17
N TRP A 66 -8.36 1.10 -9.82
CA TRP A 66 -7.89 1.71 -11.07
C TRP A 66 -6.52 2.39 -10.95
N PHE A 67 -6.19 3.01 -9.80
CA PHE A 67 -4.94 3.73 -9.61
C PHE A 67 -3.74 2.78 -9.58
N LEU A 68 -3.92 1.60 -8.99
CA LEU A 68 -2.91 0.53 -9.03
C LEU A 68 -2.78 -0.07 -10.45
N ARG A 69 -3.89 -0.14 -11.20
CA ARG A 69 -3.87 -0.57 -12.61
C ARG A 69 -3.08 0.39 -13.50
N VAL A 70 -3.12 1.70 -13.22
CA VAL A 70 -2.28 2.68 -13.91
C VAL A 70 -0.79 2.36 -13.69
N LEU A 71 -0.38 2.11 -12.44
CA LEU A 71 0.99 1.65 -12.16
C LEU A 71 1.33 0.39 -12.97
N GLY A 72 0.45 -0.62 -12.93
CA GLY A 72 0.68 -1.88 -13.62
C GLY A 72 0.95 -1.72 -15.11
N ARG A 73 0.14 -0.93 -15.83
CA ARG A 73 0.35 -0.64 -17.25
C ARG A 73 1.66 0.07 -17.53
N LYS A 74 1.98 1.08 -16.72
CA LYS A 74 3.19 1.90 -16.90
C LYS A 74 4.47 1.10 -16.61
N ALA A 75 4.49 0.39 -15.49
CA ALA A 75 5.62 -0.43 -15.08
C ALA A 75 5.88 -1.59 -16.08
N TYR A 76 4.83 -2.30 -16.47
CA TYR A 76 4.94 -3.38 -17.45
C TYR A 76 5.50 -2.89 -18.80
N ALA A 77 5.04 -1.73 -19.27
CA ALA A 77 5.53 -1.14 -20.53
C ALA A 77 7.01 -0.69 -20.44
N GLN A 78 7.53 -0.46 -19.23
CA GLN A 78 8.93 -0.13 -18.97
C GLN A 78 9.82 -1.36 -18.70
N GLY A 79 9.27 -2.58 -18.79
CA GLY A 79 10.03 -3.82 -18.60
C GLY A 79 10.11 -4.30 -17.15
N TYR A 80 9.20 -3.84 -16.27
CA TYR A 80 9.06 -4.42 -14.94
C TYR A 80 8.08 -5.59 -14.95
N ALA A 81 8.43 -6.69 -14.31
CA ALA A 81 7.42 -7.65 -13.86
C ALA A 81 6.54 -6.99 -12.80
N VAL A 82 5.24 -7.21 -12.89
CA VAL A 82 4.25 -6.55 -12.01
C VAL A 82 3.48 -7.60 -11.24
N VAL A 83 3.51 -7.47 -9.93
CA VAL A 83 2.74 -8.30 -8.99
C VAL A 83 1.85 -7.39 -8.17
N LEU A 84 0.55 -7.57 -8.29
CA LEU A 84 -0.45 -6.82 -7.53
C LEU A 84 -1.23 -7.81 -6.67
N PHE A 85 -1.51 -7.48 -5.40
CA PHE A 85 -2.19 -8.42 -4.52
C PHE A 85 -3.23 -7.77 -3.63
N ASP A 86 -4.26 -8.56 -3.30
CA ASP A 86 -5.24 -8.25 -2.26
C ASP A 86 -4.63 -8.61 -0.91
N TRP A 87 -4.33 -7.63 -0.07
CA TRP A 87 -3.76 -7.85 1.24
C TRP A 87 -4.79 -8.44 2.22
N ARG A 88 -4.35 -8.85 3.42
CA ARG A 88 -5.20 -9.53 4.42
C ARG A 88 -6.53 -8.81 4.61
N ALA A 89 -7.60 -9.56 4.77
CA ALA A 89 -8.98 -9.11 4.90
C ALA A 89 -9.59 -8.38 3.69
N HIS A 90 -8.87 -8.17 2.60
CA HIS A 90 -9.36 -7.39 1.44
C HIS A 90 -9.54 -8.23 0.19
N GLY A 91 -10.39 -7.74 -0.72
CA GLY A 91 -10.63 -8.34 -2.02
C GLY A 91 -10.90 -9.86 -1.96
N LYS A 92 -10.32 -10.62 -2.89
CA LYS A 92 -10.44 -12.09 -2.91
C LYS A 92 -9.69 -12.77 -1.74
N THR A 93 -8.69 -12.12 -1.14
CA THR A 93 -8.01 -12.64 0.06
C THR A 93 -8.97 -12.77 1.24
N ALA A 94 -9.95 -11.89 1.37
CA ALA A 94 -10.99 -11.98 2.40
C ALA A 94 -11.86 -13.25 2.27
N GLU A 95 -11.99 -13.79 1.06
CA GLU A 95 -12.73 -15.04 0.80
C GLU A 95 -11.87 -16.29 1.04
N LEU A 96 -10.55 -16.14 0.97
CA LEU A 96 -9.60 -17.23 1.18
C LEU A 96 -9.21 -17.43 2.64
N SER A 97 -9.27 -16.37 3.45
CA SER A 97 -8.84 -16.39 4.85
C SER A 97 -9.65 -15.45 5.74
N PRO A 98 -10.00 -15.87 6.96
CA PRO A 98 -10.63 -15.00 7.95
C PRO A 98 -9.65 -14.08 8.68
N THR A 99 -8.37 -14.06 8.28
CA THR A 99 -7.33 -13.28 8.96
C THR A 99 -7.52 -11.80 8.68
N LEU A 100 -7.67 -11.00 9.73
CA LEU A 100 -7.77 -9.55 9.65
C LEU A 100 -6.40 -8.89 9.48
N THR A 101 -6.41 -7.59 9.16
CA THR A 101 -5.20 -6.78 9.04
C THR A 101 -4.46 -6.63 10.36
N SER A 102 -3.18 -6.32 10.28
CA SER A 102 -2.33 -5.89 11.39
C SER A 102 -1.63 -4.55 11.08
N ASP A 103 -2.09 -3.83 10.05
CA ASP A 103 -1.56 -2.56 9.58
C ASP A 103 -0.03 -2.58 9.34
N GLY A 104 0.46 -3.71 8.86
CA GLY A 104 1.86 -3.89 8.44
C GLY A 104 2.68 -4.83 9.31
N LEU A 105 2.30 -5.06 10.58
CA LEU A 105 3.08 -5.90 11.50
C LEU A 105 3.33 -7.33 10.94
N TYR A 106 2.33 -7.90 10.27
CA TYR A 106 2.43 -9.21 9.62
C TYR A 106 2.39 -9.12 8.09
N GLU A 107 1.76 -8.09 7.52
CA GLU A 107 1.69 -7.90 6.07
C GLU A 107 3.07 -7.60 5.47
N GLY A 108 4.01 -7.06 6.24
CA GLY A 108 5.39 -6.90 5.80
C GLY A 108 6.02 -8.22 5.34
N GLU A 109 5.82 -9.30 6.10
CA GLU A 109 6.27 -10.64 5.73
C GLU A 109 5.55 -11.17 4.47
N ASP A 110 4.29 -10.81 4.27
CA ASP A 110 3.53 -11.24 3.08
C ASP A 110 4.21 -10.78 1.79
N PHE A 111 4.68 -9.53 1.71
CA PHE A 111 5.43 -9.02 0.56
C PHE A 111 6.70 -9.83 0.28
N VAL A 112 7.46 -10.16 1.31
CA VAL A 112 8.72 -10.92 1.18
C VAL A 112 8.44 -12.34 0.69
N ARG A 113 7.41 -12.99 1.23
CA ARG A 113 7.00 -14.33 0.77
C ARG A 113 6.45 -14.33 -0.64
N ILE A 114 5.73 -13.28 -1.04
CA ILE A 114 5.31 -13.08 -2.42
C ILE A 114 6.54 -12.93 -3.33
N ALA A 115 7.56 -12.15 -2.93
CA ALA A 115 8.81 -12.00 -3.67
C ALA A 115 9.49 -13.36 -3.91
N ALA A 116 9.62 -14.19 -2.87
CA ALA A 116 10.15 -15.55 -2.99
C ALA A 116 9.34 -16.41 -3.97
N ALA A 117 8.02 -16.38 -3.85
CA ALA A 117 7.15 -17.18 -4.71
C ALA A 117 7.25 -16.76 -6.18
N VAL A 118 7.30 -15.46 -6.48
CA VAL A 118 7.40 -14.99 -7.88
C VAL A 118 8.82 -15.12 -8.45
N LYS A 119 9.86 -15.06 -7.62
CA LYS A 119 11.24 -15.46 -8.01
C LYS A 119 11.25 -16.89 -8.53
N ALA A 120 10.63 -17.82 -7.79
CA ALA A 120 10.49 -19.22 -8.22
C ALA A 120 9.65 -19.39 -9.48
N MET A 121 8.80 -18.43 -9.84
CA MET A 121 8.03 -18.39 -11.10
C MET A 121 8.82 -17.80 -12.27
N GLY A 122 10.03 -17.28 -12.05
CA GLY A 122 10.87 -16.68 -13.08
C GLY A 122 10.75 -15.16 -13.20
N CYS A 123 10.16 -14.47 -12.21
CA CYS A 123 10.29 -13.02 -12.12
C CYS A 123 11.76 -12.64 -11.83
N PRO A 124 12.25 -11.50 -12.39
CA PRO A 124 13.57 -10.97 -12.03
C PRO A 124 13.72 -10.76 -10.52
N ASP A 125 14.88 -11.09 -10.01
CA ASP A 125 15.22 -11.16 -8.59
C ASP A 125 15.62 -9.82 -7.95
N LYS A 126 15.17 -8.70 -8.51
CA LYS A 126 15.27 -7.37 -7.90
C LYS A 126 13.87 -6.86 -7.57
N PHE A 127 13.48 -6.98 -6.30
CA PHE A 127 12.12 -6.70 -5.85
C PHE A 127 11.98 -5.31 -5.25
N TRP A 128 10.94 -4.59 -5.67
CA TRP A 128 10.58 -3.26 -5.20
C TRP A 128 9.16 -3.30 -4.64
N PHE A 129 9.01 -2.92 -3.38
CA PHE A 129 7.71 -2.91 -2.71
C PHE A 129 7.02 -1.57 -2.86
N THR A 130 5.72 -1.58 -3.16
CA THR A 130 4.99 -0.33 -3.38
C THR A 130 3.56 -0.38 -2.85
N GLY A 131 3.04 0.79 -2.58
CA GLY A 131 1.66 0.96 -2.18
C GLY A 131 1.31 2.42 -1.94
N TYR A 132 0.04 2.67 -1.69
CA TYR A 132 -0.43 4.01 -1.35
C TYR A 132 -1.37 3.96 -0.14
N SER A 133 -1.49 5.07 0.59
CA SER A 133 -2.31 5.14 1.81
C SER A 133 -1.90 4.03 2.80
N LEU A 134 -2.83 3.27 3.33
CA LEU A 134 -2.50 2.13 4.20
C LEU A 134 -1.62 1.09 3.49
N GLY A 135 -1.84 0.80 2.19
CA GLY A 135 -0.93 -0.08 1.43
C GLY A 135 0.50 0.45 1.33
N GLY A 136 0.69 1.77 1.40
CA GLY A 136 2.02 2.38 1.52
C GLY A 136 2.67 2.10 2.88
N GLN A 137 1.90 2.13 3.95
CA GLN A 137 2.34 1.69 5.29
C GLN A 137 2.78 0.23 5.27
N LEU A 138 1.97 -0.66 4.66
CA LEU A 138 2.31 -2.08 4.54
C LEU A 138 3.62 -2.29 3.78
N ALA A 139 3.85 -1.54 2.70
CA ALA A 139 5.08 -1.60 1.92
C ALA A 139 6.31 -1.09 2.70
N LEU A 140 6.17 -0.05 3.54
CA LEU A 140 7.23 0.40 4.44
C LEU A 140 7.61 -0.67 5.46
N TRP A 141 6.62 -1.34 6.05
CA TRP A 141 6.85 -2.49 6.93
C TRP A 141 7.56 -3.63 6.18
N ALA A 142 7.19 -3.90 4.93
CA ALA A 142 7.85 -4.92 4.12
C ALA A 142 9.34 -4.62 3.91
N VAL A 143 9.69 -3.37 3.60
CA VAL A 143 11.10 -2.95 3.47
C VAL A 143 11.85 -3.13 4.80
N LYS A 144 11.20 -2.74 5.91
CA LYS A 144 11.81 -2.83 7.26
C LYS A 144 12.08 -4.27 7.68
N VAL A 145 11.16 -5.20 7.43
CA VAL A 145 11.29 -6.59 7.93
C VAL A 145 12.02 -7.53 6.97
N ALA A 146 12.28 -7.10 5.73
CA ALA A 146 12.80 -7.98 4.68
C ALA A 146 14.06 -8.74 5.08
N ASP A 147 15.05 -8.04 5.64
CA ASP A 147 16.33 -8.65 6.06
C ASP A 147 16.15 -9.65 7.21
N GLU A 148 15.20 -9.41 8.10
CA GLU A 148 14.87 -10.30 9.21
C GLU A 148 14.19 -11.57 8.70
N VAL A 149 13.15 -11.40 7.88
CA VAL A 149 12.39 -12.52 7.28
C VAL A 149 13.30 -13.42 6.42
N ILE A 150 14.18 -12.83 5.61
CA ILE A 150 15.13 -13.59 4.78
C ILE A 150 16.09 -14.41 5.64
N ARG A 151 16.60 -13.84 6.73
CA ARG A 151 17.51 -14.55 7.64
C ARG A 151 16.83 -15.66 8.44
N GLU A 152 15.55 -15.46 8.81
CA GLU A 152 14.79 -16.45 9.59
C GLU A 152 14.22 -17.58 8.72
N HIS A 153 14.10 -17.36 7.41
CA HIS A 153 13.46 -18.26 6.45
C HIS A 153 14.39 -18.52 5.24
N GLU A 154 15.51 -19.21 5.44
CA GLU A 154 16.45 -19.56 4.35
C GLU A 154 15.80 -20.35 3.21
N ASP A 155 14.73 -21.08 3.50
CA ASP A 155 13.93 -21.84 2.54
C ASP A 155 13.20 -20.99 1.50
N LEU A 156 13.06 -19.66 1.72
CA LEU A 156 12.52 -18.73 0.75
C LEU A 156 13.42 -18.54 -0.48
N GLY A 157 14.71 -18.88 -0.40
CA GLY A 157 15.65 -18.75 -1.51
C GLY A 157 15.86 -17.30 -1.96
N LEU A 158 15.66 -16.34 -1.06
CA LEU A 158 15.95 -14.92 -1.25
C LEU A 158 17.28 -14.56 -0.58
N GLU A 159 17.96 -13.61 -1.21
CA GLU A 159 19.13 -12.94 -0.64
C GLU A 159 18.77 -11.48 -0.30
N ASP A 160 19.50 -10.88 0.62
CA ASP A 160 19.32 -9.46 0.98
C ASP A 160 19.45 -8.52 -0.24
N SER A 161 20.34 -8.87 -1.17
CA SER A 161 20.53 -8.17 -2.45
C SER A 161 19.32 -8.22 -3.39
N ASP A 162 18.41 -9.16 -3.21
CA ASP A 162 17.19 -9.28 -4.03
C ASP A 162 16.20 -8.16 -3.70
N ILE A 163 16.24 -7.62 -2.50
CA ILE A 163 15.36 -6.52 -2.11
C ILE A 163 15.95 -5.20 -2.55
N GLY A 164 15.32 -4.57 -3.54
CA GLY A 164 15.71 -3.26 -4.05
C GLY A 164 15.35 -2.12 -3.12
N GLY A 165 14.20 -2.21 -2.47
CA GLY A 165 13.67 -1.18 -1.57
C GLY A 165 12.18 -0.93 -1.74
N GLY A 166 11.73 0.30 -1.48
CA GLY A 166 10.31 0.66 -1.50
C GLY A 166 10.00 1.98 -2.18
N MET A 167 8.76 2.12 -2.64
CA MET A 167 8.22 3.38 -3.18
C MET A 167 6.77 3.53 -2.73
N VAL A 168 6.49 4.56 -1.94
CA VAL A 168 5.16 4.71 -1.34
C VAL A 168 4.57 6.09 -1.60
N ILE A 169 3.25 6.14 -1.79
CA ILE A 169 2.51 7.38 -2.05
C ILE A 169 1.56 7.64 -0.89
N CYS A 170 1.70 8.78 -0.22
CA CYS A 170 0.90 9.17 0.94
C CYS A 170 0.68 8.00 1.92
N PRO A 171 1.75 7.35 2.42
CA PRO A 171 1.58 6.26 3.38
C PRO A 171 0.89 6.76 4.65
N SER A 172 0.08 5.91 5.28
CA SER A 172 -0.35 6.16 6.66
C SER A 172 0.88 6.04 7.57
N LEU A 173 1.24 7.11 8.25
CA LEU A 173 2.45 7.17 9.08
C LEU A 173 2.14 7.06 10.56
N ASP A 174 1.00 7.64 10.99
CA ASP A 174 0.52 7.62 12.37
C ASP A 174 -1.01 7.59 12.37
N SER A 175 -1.56 6.41 12.59
CA SER A 175 -3.00 6.18 12.49
C SER A 175 -3.77 6.88 13.63
N GLU A 176 -3.22 6.95 14.85
CA GLU A 176 -3.87 7.58 15.98
C GLU A 176 -4.07 9.09 15.75
N ARG A 177 -2.98 9.79 15.40
CA ARG A 177 -3.05 11.23 15.09
C ARG A 177 -3.94 11.51 13.88
N SER A 178 -3.81 10.70 12.84
CA SER A 178 -4.55 10.90 11.60
C SER A 178 -6.04 10.68 11.77
N LEU A 179 -6.49 9.65 12.50
CA LEU A 179 -7.89 9.44 12.80
C LEU A 179 -8.45 10.52 13.72
N SER A 180 -7.70 10.92 14.75
CA SER A 180 -8.08 12.01 15.62
C SER A 180 -8.27 13.31 14.84
N TYR A 181 -7.34 13.64 13.94
CA TYR A 181 -7.43 14.81 13.06
C TYR A 181 -8.62 14.71 12.09
N LEU A 182 -8.81 13.57 11.45
CA LEU A 182 -9.86 13.34 10.46
C LEU A 182 -11.25 13.64 11.01
N VAL A 183 -11.54 13.21 12.24
CA VAL A 183 -12.86 13.42 12.88
C VAL A 183 -13.06 14.82 13.46
N THR A 184 -12.05 15.69 13.46
CA THR A 184 -12.22 17.08 13.95
C THR A 184 -13.07 17.93 13.01
N LYS A 185 -13.11 17.60 11.71
CA LYS A 185 -13.79 18.38 10.67
C LYS A 185 -15.02 17.65 10.13
N PRO A 186 -16.11 18.39 9.77
CA PRO A 186 -17.32 17.75 9.23
C PRO A 186 -17.08 16.87 8.00
N PHE A 187 -16.23 17.32 7.07
CA PHE A 187 -15.87 16.54 5.88
C PHE A 187 -15.08 15.29 6.24
N GLY A 188 -14.14 15.37 7.17
CA GLY A 188 -13.38 14.23 7.67
C GLY A 188 -14.26 13.19 8.34
N ARG A 189 -15.24 13.62 9.18
CA ARG A 189 -16.24 12.69 9.75
C ARG A 189 -17.07 11.97 8.69
N TYR A 190 -17.41 12.67 7.62
CA TYR A 190 -18.13 12.06 6.50
C TYR A 190 -17.28 10.98 5.80
N LEU A 191 -15.98 11.27 5.56
CA LEU A 191 -15.05 10.32 4.97
C LEU A 191 -14.83 9.11 5.90
N GLU A 192 -14.59 9.35 7.17
CA GLU A 192 -14.41 8.31 8.19
C GLU A 192 -15.61 7.36 8.26
N ALA A 193 -16.83 7.92 8.32
CA ALA A 193 -18.04 7.11 8.33
C ALA A 193 -18.20 6.27 7.05
N GLY A 194 -17.80 6.80 5.89
CA GLY A 194 -17.78 6.07 4.62
C GLY A 194 -16.78 4.89 4.64
N ILE A 195 -15.58 5.11 5.17
CA ILE A 195 -14.56 4.08 5.34
C ILE A 195 -15.06 3.01 6.31
N ALA A 196 -15.59 3.40 7.47
CA ALA A 196 -16.13 2.50 8.48
C ALA A 196 -17.25 1.60 7.93
N GLN A 197 -18.15 2.14 7.10
CA GLN A 197 -19.17 1.35 6.43
C GLN A 197 -18.59 0.31 5.47
N ASN A 198 -17.52 0.66 4.76
CA ASN A 198 -16.87 -0.29 3.85
C ASN A 198 -16.08 -1.37 4.63
N LEU A 199 -15.43 -1.02 5.74
CA LEU A 199 -14.82 -1.99 6.65
C LEU A 199 -15.87 -2.96 7.23
N LYS A 200 -17.05 -2.46 7.59
CA LYS A 200 -18.15 -3.30 8.05
C LYS A 200 -18.63 -4.28 6.98
N LYS A 201 -18.75 -3.83 5.72
CA LYS A 201 -19.08 -4.72 4.60
C LYS A 201 -18.00 -5.79 4.38
N LEU A 202 -16.73 -5.41 4.53
CA LEU A 202 -15.60 -6.31 4.43
C LEU A 202 -15.66 -7.37 5.54
N ALA A 203 -15.95 -6.98 6.80
CA ALA A 203 -16.12 -7.92 7.89
C ALA A 203 -17.29 -8.90 7.65
N TRP A 204 -18.40 -8.43 7.09
CA TRP A 204 -19.50 -9.30 6.68
C TRP A 204 -19.10 -10.27 5.55
N ARG A 205 -18.33 -9.79 4.54
CA ARG A 205 -17.82 -10.68 3.48
C ARG A 205 -16.97 -11.82 4.06
N ILE A 206 -16.11 -11.51 5.04
CA ILE A 206 -15.30 -12.53 5.73
C ILE A 206 -16.20 -13.48 6.53
N HIS A 207 -17.18 -12.94 7.27
CA HIS A 207 -18.12 -13.76 8.04
C HIS A 207 -18.89 -14.74 7.16
N ASP A 208 -19.36 -14.28 5.99
CA ASP A 208 -20.13 -15.10 5.05
C ASP A 208 -19.27 -16.19 4.40
N ALA A 209 -18.00 -15.85 4.06
CA ALA A 209 -17.06 -16.82 3.49
C ALA A 209 -16.53 -17.82 4.54
N HIS A 210 -16.45 -17.41 5.82
CA HIS A 210 -15.91 -18.19 6.93
C HIS A 210 -16.85 -18.18 8.14
N PRO A 211 -17.98 -18.91 8.10
CA PRO A 211 -18.99 -18.90 9.17
C PRO A 211 -18.39 -19.18 10.55
N GLY A 212 -18.70 -18.34 11.52
CA GLY A 212 -18.18 -18.44 12.89
C GLY A 212 -16.80 -17.83 13.12
N SER A 213 -16.14 -17.27 12.10
CA SER A 213 -14.83 -16.66 12.22
C SER A 213 -14.88 -15.26 12.87
N ILE A 214 -15.94 -14.52 12.64
CA ILE A 214 -16.18 -13.18 13.21
C ILE A 214 -17.55 -13.17 13.88
N ASP A 215 -17.62 -12.58 15.07
CA ASP A 215 -18.87 -12.37 15.80
C ASP A 215 -19.76 -11.33 15.10
N PRO A 216 -20.96 -11.68 14.62
CA PRO A 216 -21.89 -10.74 13.98
C PRO A 216 -22.23 -9.52 14.84
N GLU A 217 -22.35 -9.70 16.16
CA GLU A 217 -22.64 -8.60 17.06
C GLU A 217 -21.46 -7.61 17.16
N ALA A 218 -20.22 -8.12 17.11
CA ALA A 218 -19.04 -7.27 17.07
C ALA A 218 -18.98 -6.47 15.75
N ILE A 219 -19.35 -7.08 14.60
CA ILE A 219 -19.49 -6.37 13.34
C ILE A 219 -20.51 -5.24 13.46
N GLU A 220 -21.66 -5.49 14.07
CA GLU A 220 -22.70 -4.47 14.24
C GLU A 220 -22.28 -3.31 15.13
N ARG A 221 -21.42 -3.53 16.15
CA ARG A 221 -20.87 -2.50 17.01
C ARG A 221 -19.76 -1.66 16.35
N ALA A 222 -19.12 -2.18 15.30
CA ALA A 222 -18.02 -1.52 14.57
C ALA A 222 -18.53 -0.38 13.67
N ASN A 223 -18.86 0.77 14.24
CA ASN A 223 -19.46 1.92 13.55
C ASN A 223 -18.49 3.08 13.25
N SER A 224 -17.20 2.87 13.47
CA SER A 224 -16.09 3.79 13.16
C SER A 224 -14.85 2.96 12.81
N ILE A 225 -13.81 3.58 12.24
CA ILE A 225 -12.52 2.90 12.01
C ILE A 225 -11.96 2.44 13.36
N TRP A 226 -11.89 3.33 14.33
CA TRP A 226 -11.46 2.99 15.70
C TRP A 226 -12.32 1.85 16.30
N GLY A 227 -13.65 1.92 16.11
CA GLY A 227 -14.58 0.90 16.60
C GLY A 227 -14.36 -0.46 15.90
N PHE A 228 -14.02 -0.47 14.62
CA PHE A 228 -13.66 -1.68 13.89
C PHE A 228 -12.43 -2.34 14.50
N ASP A 229 -11.39 -1.57 14.74
CA ASP A 229 -10.16 -2.08 15.33
C ASP A 229 -10.38 -2.57 16.76
N ASN A 230 -11.15 -1.81 17.57
CA ASN A 230 -11.48 -2.20 18.94
C ASN A 230 -12.30 -3.48 19.04
N GLU A 231 -13.32 -3.63 18.20
CA GLU A 231 -14.22 -4.80 18.26
C GLU A 231 -13.64 -6.06 17.62
N LEU A 232 -12.87 -5.90 16.52
CA LEU A 232 -12.51 -7.01 15.67
C LEU A 232 -11.00 -7.30 15.61
N VAL A 233 -10.15 -6.26 15.59
CA VAL A 233 -8.71 -6.42 15.29
C VAL A 233 -7.89 -6.68 16.55
N ILE A 234 -7.92 -5.77 17.53
CA ILE A 234 -6.99 -5.81 18.68
C ILE A 234 -7.09 -7.09 19.53
N LYS A 235 -8.30 -7.63 19.68
CA LYS A 235 -8.52 -8.86 20.45
C LYS A 235 -7.81 -10.08 19.82
N ARG A 236 -7.73 -10.12 18.49
CA ARG A 236 -7.06 -11.19 17.74
C ARG A 236 -5.54 -11.06 17.75
N LEU A 237 -5.07 -9.81 17.75
CA LEU A 237 -3.64 -9.50 17.77
C LEU A 237 -3.06 -9.47 19.20
N GLY A 238 -3.92 -9.50 20.24
CA GLY A 238 -3.50 -9.51 21.65
C GLY A 238 -3.08 -8.14 22.18
N PHE A 239 -3.51 -7.04 21.53
CA PHE A 239 -3.24 -5.68 22.02
C PHE A 239 -4.18 -5.30 23.14
N PRO A 240 -3.69 -4.56 24.18
CA PRO A 240 -4.50 -4.12 25.31
C PRO A 240 -5.47 -2.97 24.96
N SER A 241 -5.15 -2.18 23.93
CA SER A 241 -5.98 -1.08 23.43
C SER A 241 -5.69 -0.77 21.96
N VAL A 242 -6.57 0.02 21.33
CA VAL A 242 -6.38 0.47 19.93
C VAL A 242 -5.19 1.42 19.83
N GLU A 243 -4.96 2.27 20.82
CA GLU A 243 -3.81 3.18 20.89
C GLU A 243 -2.49 2.39 20.89
N ALA A 244 -2.41 1.32 21.71
CA ALA A 244 -1.23 0.44 21.72
C ALA A 244 -1.01 -0.25 20.37
N TYR A 245 -2.08 -0.64 19.69
CA TYR A 245 -2.02 -1.19 18.35
C TYR A 245 -1.53 -0.17 17.33
N TYR A 246 -2.11 1.04 17.29
CA TYR A 246 -1.68 2.09 16.39
C TYR A 246 -0.25 2.54 16.64
N GLN A 247 0.17 2.61 17.89
CA GLN A 247 1.56 2.88 18.23
C GLN A 247 2.49 1.80 17.69
N ALA A 248 2.15 0.52 17.86
CA ALA A 248 2.98 -0.59 17.39
C ALA A 248 3.05 -0.66 15.86
N SER A 249 1.97 -0.37 15.14
CA SER A 249 1.88 -0.44 13.68
C SER A 249 2.32 0.85 12.96
N SER A 250 2.54 1.96 13.68
CA SER A 250 2.92 3.25 13.11
C SER A 250 4.17 3.19 12.26
N ALA A 251 4.06 3.55 10.98
CA ALA A 251 5.19 3.54 10.06
C ALA A 251 6.19 4.67 10.33
N LEU A 252 5.79 5.77 10.96
CA LEU A 252 6.69 6.87 11.29
C LEU A 252 7.84 6.39 12.20
N GLN A 253 7.55 5.48 13.13
CA GLN A 253 8.53 4.97 14.10
C GLN A 253 9.55 4.01 13.49
N ILE A 254 9.24 3.38 12.36
CA ILE A 254 10.16 2.45 11.69
C ILE A 254 11.03 3.12 10.64
N LEU A 255 10.77 4.38 10.25
CA LEU A 255 11.58 5.08 9.25
C LEU A 255 13.08 5.10 9.60
N PRO A 256 13.51 5.31 10.85
CA PRO A 256 14.94 5.23 11.19
C PRO A 256 15.57 3.84 10.99
N GLN A 257 14.77 2.78 10.87
CA GLN A 257 15.22 1.40 10.74
C GLN A 257 15.24 0.92 9.27
N ILE A 258 14.77 1.73 8.33
CA ILE A 258 14.79 1.40 6.91
C ILE A 258 16.23 1.45 6.41
N SER A 259 16.73 0.33 5.88
CA SER A 259 18.09 0.16 5.38
C SER A 259 18.19 0.18 3.85
N LYS A 260 17.08 -0.02 3.14
CA LYS A 260 17.04 -0.10 1.68
C LYS A 260 16.58 1.21 1.06
N PRO A 261 17.01 1.54 -0.18
CA PRO A 261 16.53 2.69 -0.91
C PRO A 261 15.00 2.78 -0.88
N THR A 262 14.46 3.89 -0.38
CA THR A 262 13.01 4.04 -0.22
C THR A 262 12.57 5.44 -0.62
N LEU A 263 11.61 5.56 -1.54
CA LEU A 263 10.95 6.80 -1.88
C LEU A 263 9.66 6.95 -1.06
N ILE A 264 9.54 8.07 -0.36
CA ILE A 264 8.27 8.49 0.25
C ILE A 264 7.78 9.73 -0.50
N LEU A 265 6.67 9.60 -1.22
CA LEU A 265 5.98 10.72 -1.84
C LEU A 265 4.83 11.13 -0.93
N TYR A 266 4.82 12.38 -0.44
CA TYR A 266 3.84 12.86 0.52
C TYR A 266 3.33 14.26 0.15
N ALA A 267 2.07 14.58 0.49
CA ALA A 267 1.47 15.88 0.23
C ALA A 267 1.14 16.62 1.53
N ALA A 268 1.59 17.86 1.65
CA ALA A 268 1.31 18.69 2.83
C ALA A 268 -0.18 19.07 2.97
N ASP A 269 -0.95 19.02 1.88
CA ASP A 269 -2.38 19.30 1.85
C ASP A 269 -3.26 18.04 1.90
N ASP A 270 -2.70 16.89 2.33
CA ASP A 270 -3.47 15.66 2.48
C ASP A 270 -4.59 15.84 3.53
N PRO A 271 -5.87 15.70 3.14
CA PRO A 271 -6.98 15.95 4.06
C PRO A 271 -7.25 14.80 5.05
N LEU A 272 -6.61 13.63 4.86
CA LEU A 272 -6.83 12.45 5.69
C LEU A 272 -5.84 12.41 6.86
N PHE A 273 -4.65 12.98 6.69
CA PHE A 273 -3.57 12.87 7.65
C PHE A 273 -3.32 14.17 8.40
N ASP A 274 -2.88 14.06 9.64
CA ASP A 274 -2.58 15.23 10.48
C ASP A 274 -1.31 15.91 9.95
N PRO A 275 -1.37 17.19 9.55
CA PRO A 275 -0.21 17.93 9.07
C PRO A 275 0.91 18.09 10.12
N SER A 276 0.62 17.88 11.42
CA SER A 276 1.64 17.86 12.46
C SER A 276 2.65 16.72 12.36
N ILE A 277 2.36 15.72 11.51
CA ILE A 277 3.27 14.61 11.21
C ILE A 277 4.45 15.08 10.32
N ILE A 278 4.24 16.12 9.49
CA ILE A 278 5.20 16.53 8.46
C ILE A 278 6.59 16.89 9.03
N PRO A 279 6.73 17.71 10.08
CA PRO A 279 8.05 18.01 10.61
C PRO A 279 8.82 16.79 11.12
N GLU A 280 8.11 15.82 11.71
CA GLU A 280 8.73 14.57 12.17
C GLU A 280 9.11 13.66 10.99
N LEU A 281 8.29 13.64 9.94
CA LEU A 281 8.61 12.95 8.69
C LEU A 281 9.87 13.52 8.04
N GLU A 282 9.95 14.85 7.90
CA GLU A 282 11.14 15.53 7.36
C GLU A 282 12.38 15.19 8.20
N GLU A 283 12.29 15.32 9.53
CA GLU A 283 13.40 15.00 10.44
C GLU A 283 13.83 13.54 10.35
N ALA A 284 12.89 12.59 10.26
CA ALA A 284 13.21 11.17 10.14
C ALA A 284 13.89 10.84 8.80
N CYS A 285 13.44 11.46 7.72
CA CYS A 285 14.03 11.28 6.39
C CYS A 285 15.42 11.95 6.27
N ASP A 286 15.58 13.16 6.79
CA ASP A 286 16.88 13.88 6.79
C ASP A 286 17.96 13.09 7.54
N ARG A 287 17.59 12.34 8.56
CA ARG A 287 18.51 11.51 9.36
C ARG A 287 18.78 10.14 8.73
N ASN A 288 17.97 9.70 7.79
CA ASN A 288 18.13 8.39 7.16
C ASN A 288 18.45 8.50 5.65
N PRO A 289 19.72 8.33 5.26
CA PRO A 289 20.15 8.48 3.86
C PRO A 289 19.58 7.40 2.91
N ALA A 290 18.92 6.37 3.42
CA ALA A 290 18.23 5.38 2.61
C ALA A 290 16.86 5.89 2.13
N ILE A 291 16.33 6.98 2.69
CA ILE A 291 15.00 7.49 2.38
C ILE A 291 15.11 8.79 1.57
N ASP A 292 14.52 8.79 0.39
CA ASP A 292 14.29 9.99 -0.40
C ASP A 292 12.86 10.48 -0.15
N LEU A 293 12.69 11.65 0.45
CA LEU A 293 11.38 12.28 0.66
C LEU A 293 11.04 13.24 -0.47
N LEU A 294 9.94 12.99 -1.17
CA LEU A 294 9.35 13.92 -2.12
C LEU A 294 8.10 14.56 -1.50
N LEU A 295 8.31 15.57 -0.66
CA LEU A 295 7.24 16.34 -0.04
C LEU A 295 6.75 17.42 -1.00
N THR A 296 5.46 17.38 -1.32
CA THR A 296 4.80 18.38 -2.17
C THR A 296 3.86 19.25 -1.34
N GLN A 297 3.73 20.52 -1.72
CA GLN A 297 2.77 21.40 -1.06
C GLN A 297 1.31 21.04 -1.38
N TYR A 298 1.07 20.51 -2.59
CA TYR A 298 -0.24 20.12 -3.08
C TYR A 298 -0.19 18.74 -3.71
N GLY A 299 -1.22 17.95 -3.52
CA GLY A 299 -1.36 16.60 -4.04
C GLY A 299 -2.62 15.94 -3.50
N GLY A 300 -3.05 16.37 -2.33
CA GLY A 300 -4.13 15.73 -1.59
C GLY A 300 -3.78 14.28 -1.27
N HIS A 301 -4.79 13.50 -0.91
CA HIS A 301 -4.60 12.08 -0.67
C HIS A 301 -4.56 11.32 -1.99
N VAL A 302 -3.36 10.88 -2.42
CA VAL A 302 -3.13 10.09 -3.64
C VAL A 302 -3.60 10.79 -4.95
N GLY A 303 -3.89 12.10 -4.88
CA GLY A 303 -4.61 12.82 -5.93
C GLY A 303 -3.79 13.32 -7.12
N TYR A 304 -2.55 13.51 -6.99
CA TYR A 304 -1.49 14.02 -7.87
C TYR A 304 -1.77 14.04 -9.40
N LEU A 305 -2.74 14.83 -9.82
CA LEU A 305 -2.98 15.07 -11.25
C LEU A 305 -2.19 16.28 -11.74
N SER A 306 -1.32 16.08 -12.73
CA SER A 306 -0.59 17.15 -13.37
C SER A 306 -1.41 17.85 -14.45
N SER A 307 -1.24 19.17 -14.53
CA SER A 307 -1.77 19.97 -15.65
C SER A 307 -1.01 19.67 -16.94
N LYS A 308 -1.61 20.02 -18.10
CA LYS A 308 -0.92 19.93 -19.40
C LYS A 308 0.39 20.74 -19.46
N GLU A 309 0.45 21.85 -18.73
CA GLU A 309 1.65 22.65 -18.62
C GLU A 309 2.74 21.91 -17.83
N CYS A 310 2.38 21.37 -16.66
CA CYS A 310 3.29 20.56 -15.85
C CYS A 310 3.81 19.35 -16.65
N GLN A 311 2.91 18.61 -17.34
CA GLN A 311 3.29 17.47 -18.17
C GLN A 311 4.36 17.85 -19.21
N ARG A 312 4.20 19.01 -19.89
CA ARG A 312 5.20 19.50 -20.86
C ARG A 312 6.54 19.86 -20.23
N GLN A 313 6.52 20.49 -19.05
CA GLN A 313 7.73 20.91 -18.34
C GLN A 313 8.57 19.73 -17.88
N VAL A 314 7.93 18.64 -17.42
CA VAL A 314 8.61 17.43 -16.91
C VAL A 314 8.61 16.27 -17.89
N ASN A 315 8.15 16.50 -19.12
CA ASN A 315 8.05 15.50 -20.19
C ASN A 315 7.20 14.25 -19.84
N ASP A 316 6.14 14.45 -19.07
CA ASP A 316 5.20 13.37 -18.73
C ASP A 316 4.22 13.12 -19.87
N SER A 317 3.99 11.85 -20.23
CA SER A 317 3.05 11.45 -21.28
C SER A 317 1.58 11.49 -20.86
N ASP A 318 1.33 11.51 -19.55
CA ASP A 318 -0.02 11.43 -18.95
C ASP A 318 -0.09 12.24 -17.64
N PRO A 319 -1.29 12.46 -17.06
CA PRO A 319 -1.44 13.27 -15.86
C PRO A 319 -1.14 12.55 -14.53
N TRP A 320 -0.74 11.29 -14.54
CA TRP A 320 -0.55 10.48 -13.32
C TRP A 320 0.79 10.79 -12.65
N TRP A 321 0.94 12.02 -12.19
CA TRP A 321 2.21 12.59 -11.73
C TRP A 321 2.91 11.74 -10.66
N ALA A 322 2.18 11.23 -9.67
CA ALA A 322 2.76 10.40 -8.63
C ALA A 322 3.44 9.14 -9.19
N TRP A 323 2.75 8.38 -10.04
CA TRP A 323 3.34 7.20 -10.65
C TRP A 323 4.47 7.52 -11.63
N ASN A 324 4.41 8.69 -12.30
CA ASN A 324 5.50 9.16 -13.14
C ASN A 324 6.76 9.41 -12.30
N ARG A 325 6.62 10.07 -11.13
CA ARG A 325 7.76 10.32 -10.22
C ARG A 325 8.27 9.04 -9.59
N VAL A 326 7.40 8.14 -9.16
CA VAL A 326 7.78 6.83 -8.62
C VAL A 326 8.60 6.03 -9.63
N LEU A 327 8.13 5.90 -10.86
CA LEU A 327 8.85 5.15 -11.90
C LEU A 327 10.13 5.84 -12.35
N GLN A 328 10.17 7.16 -12.40
CA GLN A 328 11.39 7.91 -12.69
C GLN A 328 12.46 7.66 -11.62
N TRP A 329 12.11 7.79 -10.34
CA TRP A 329 13.01 7.52 -9.23
C TRP A 329 13.53 6.08 -9.26
N LEU A 330 12.65 5.13 -9.55
CA LEU A 330 13.00 3.72 -9.65
C LEU A 330 14.03 3.46 -10.76
N GLU A 331 13.88 4.09 -11.94
CA GLU A 331 14.86 4.00 -13.02
C GLU A 331 16.22 4.59 -12.63
N GLU A 332 16.24 5.72 -11.92
CA GLU A 332 17.46 6.33 -11.41
C GLU A 332 18.21 5.38 -10.46
N LYS A 333 17.49 4.70 -9.55
CA LYS A 333 18.09 3.72 -8.62
C LYS A 333 18.52 2.41 -9.32
N ARG A 334 17.92 2.06 -10.44
CA ARG A 334 18.29 0.86 -11.21
C ARG A 334 19.59 1.04 -12.01
N ILE A 335 19.85 2.24 -12.49
CA ILE A 335 20.98 2.55 -13.37
C ILE A 335 22.22 2.98 -12.56
N GLY A 336 22.06 3.60 -11.39
CA GLY A 336 23.14 4.06 -10.50
C GLY A 336 23.61 2.95 -9.58
#